data_ed84cb3d03fbd0423575c6c66aeb1d8a
#
_entry.id   ed84cb3d03fbd0423575c6c66aeb1d8a
#
_cell.length_a   1.000
_cell.length_b   1.000
_cell.length_c   1.000
_cell.angle_alpha   90.00
_cell.angle_beta   90.00
_cell.angle_gamma   90.00
#
_symmetry.space_group_name_H-M   'P 1'
#
loop_
_entity.id
_entity.type
_entity.pdbx_description
1 polymer ?
#
loop_
_entity_poly.entity_id
_entity_poly.type
_entity_poly.pdbx_seq_one_letter_code
_entity_poly.pdbx_strand_id
1 'polypeptide(L)'
;MLDYLKEEANMTLTENGAATYISTKSHCLDLFSAIGAIRSSTEKDIIDRFVKAYSEDKNLAVKTLFFARDVREGLGERRVFRIILNYLAKYEPESVRRNIEYIAEYGRYDDLLCLIGTPCEKDALRIIEGQLKKDIASDTGVSLLAKWLPSVNTSNKETVRTARRLARLLGMSEMQYRKTVVALRKKIDIVENRLRVQDYTFDYSKLPALAMLKYRGAFYENDFDRYCDYIDNVKNGKAKMHTGVLTPYDVIAPCFNWRTDGLSTEERNAMDVTWNALEDFGNDENALAVIDGSGSMYPRAIAVALSLGIYFAGRNKGKFRNHFITFSGRPQLVEIKGSDIAEKVRYCRRYSEVANTNLAAVFNLLLKTAVKYNLPQEELPKRLYIISDMEFDECVENSGATNFENARRKYAEKGYTLPEIVFWNVESRNVQQPVTMNENGVALVSGCSPRLFSMVASGELNPYKTCLLYTSPSPRD
;
A
#
# COMPACT_ATOMS: atom_id res chain seq x y z
N MET A 1 -24.47 -29.25 12.48
CA MET A 1 -23.59 -29.53 13.62
C MET A 1 -22.14 -29.63 13.19
N LEU A 2 -21.77 -30.48 12.20
CA LEU A 2 -20.37 -30.62 11.77
C LEU A 2 -19.76 -29.28 11.30
N ASP A 3 -20.49 -28.53 10.49
CA ASP A 3 -20.00 -27.24 9.98
C ASP A 3 -19.84 -26.19 11.10
N TYR A 4 -20.76 -26.16 12.06
CA TYR A 4 -20.62 -25.31 13.25
C TYR A 4 -19.43 -25.71 14.14
N LEU A 5 -19.15 -27.02 14.28
CA LEU A 5 -17.98 -27.48 15.02
C LEU A 5 -16.68 -27.13 14.31
N LYS A 6 -16.65 -27.13 12.98
CA LYS A 6 -15.50 -26.67 12.20
C LYS A 6 -15.31 -25.15 12.34
N GLU A 7 -16.40 -24.39 12.35
CA GLU A 7 -16.39 -22.93 12.55
C GLU A 7 -15.88 -22.57 13.95
N GLU A 8 -16.34 -23.31 14.99
CA GLU A 8 -15.85 -23.15 16.37
C GLU A 8 -14.36 -23.51 16.50
N ALA A 9 -13.90 -24.52 15.78
CA ALA A 9 -12.47 -24.87 15.75
C ALA A 9 -11.60 -23.77 15.17
N ASN A 10 -12.15 -22.92 14.29
CA ASN A 10 -11.48 -21.79 13.64
C ASN A 10 -10.13 -22.15 12.98
N MET A 11 -9.94 -23.40 12.58
CA MET A 11 -8.71 -23.92 12.00
C MET A 11 -8.92 -24.26 10.52
N THR A 12 -7.90 -23.96 9.71
CA THR A 12 -7.83 -24.33 8.29
C THR A 12 -6.39 -24.59 7.89
N LEU A 13 -6.14 -24.82 6.60
CA LEU A 13 -4.81 -24.96 6.04
C LEU A 13 -4.57 -23.84 5.01
N THR A 14 -3.31 -23.40 4.91
CA THR A 14 -2.86 -22.58 3.78
C THR A 14 -2.89 -23.38 2.48
N GLU A 15 -2.70 -22.74 1.31
CA GLU A 15 -2.53 -23.46 0.05
C GLU A 15 -1.38 -24.48 0.11
N ASN A 16 -0.35 -24.19 0.89
CA ASN A 16 0.83 -25.03 1.06
C ASN A 16 0.76 -25.98 2.29
N GLY A 17 -0.43 -26.15 2.87
CA GLY A 17 -0.72 -27.15 3.90
C GLY A 17 -0.41 -26.77 5.34
N ALA A 18 0.09 -25.55 5.64
CA ALA A 18 0.32 -25.13 7.01
C ALA A 18 -0.99 -24.93 7.79
N ALA A 19 -1.02 -25.36 9.05
CA ALA A 19 -2.12 -25.06 9.95
C ALA A 19 -2.20 -23.53 10.21
N THR A 20 -3.40 -22.99 10.05
CA THR A 20 -3.68 -21.55 10.19
C THR A 20 -5.13 -21.35 10.67
N TYR A 21 -5.52 -20.12 10.95
CA TYR A 21 -6.88 -19.81 11.38
C TYR A 21 -7.75 -19.34 10.22
N ILE A 22 -9.04 -19.64 10.27
CA ILE A 22 -10.03 -19.11 9.32
C ILE A 22 -10.18 -17.61 9.51
N SER A 23 -10.14 -17.13 10.75
CA SER A 23 -10.34 -15.74 11.15
C SER A 23 -9.53 -15.43 12.40
N THR A 24 -9.17 -14.17 12.59
CA THR A 24 -8.63 -13.67 13.88
C THR A 24 -9.66 -13.70 15.01
N LYS A 25 -10.91 -14.11 14.76
CA LYS A 25 -12.10 -13.94 15.61
C LYS A 25 -12.57 -12.48 15.72
N SER A 26 -12.07 -11.59 14.88
CA SER A 26 -12.60 -10.25 14.63
C SER A 26 -12.58 -9.98 13.14
N HIS A 27 -13.74 -9.83 12.54
CA HIS A 27 -13.85 -9.54 11.11
C HIS A 27 -13.32 -8.14 10.76
N CYS A 28 -13.35 -7.20 11.71
CA CYS A 28 -12.75 -5.90 11.54
C CYS A 28 -11.21 -6.01 11.44
N LEU A 29 -10.58 -6.86 12.26
CA LEU A 29 -9.15 -7.12 12.18
C LEU A 29 -8.81 -7.90 10.91
N ASP A 30 -9.62 -8.89 10.52
CA ASP A 30 -9.46 -9.64 9.27
C ASP A 30 -9.49 -8.70 8.05
N LEU A 31 -10.41 -7.74 8.03
CA LEU A 31 -10.46 -6.72 6.98
C LEU A 31 -9.21 -5.83 7.00
N PHE A 32 -8.81 -5.32 8.16
CA PHE A 32 -7.65 -4.45 8.31
C PHE A 32 -6.36 -5.13 7.84
N SER A 33 -6.15 -6.39 8.23
CA SER A 33 -4.98 -7.19 7.87
C SER A 33 -4.88 -7.53 6.37
N ALA A 34 -5.98 -7.39 5.62
CA ALA A 34 -6.06 -7.77 4.22
C ALA A 34 -6.32 -6.60 3.26
N ILE A 35 -6.94 -5.49 3.71
CA ILE A 35 -7.51 -4.47 2.81
C ILE A 35 -6.49 -3.83 1.87
N GLY A 36 -5.22 -3.77 2.24
CA GLY A 36 -4.12 -3.30 1.39
C GLY A 36 -3.57 -4.36 0.43
N ALA A 37 -4.00 -5.62 0.57
CA ALA A 37 -3.49 -6.76 -0.18
C ALA A 37 -4.54 -7.42 -1.11
N ILE A 38 -5.82 -7.02 -1.05
CA ILE A 38 -6.92 -7.59 -1.85
C ILE A 38 -7.20 -6.86 -3.16
N ARG A 39 -6.23 -6.10 -3.64
CA ARG A 39 -6.39 -5.32 -4.89
C ARG A 39 -6.75 -6.19 -6.09
N SER A 40 -6.22 -7.40 -6.16
CA SER A 40 -6.42 -8.36 -7.26
C SER A 40 -7.65 -9.26 -7.05
N SER A 41 -8.25 -9.27 -5.86
CA SER A 41 -9.39 -10.12 -5.50
C SER A 41 -10.64 -9.78 -6.33
N THR A 42 -11.57 -10.72 -6.40
CA THR A 42 -12.87 -10.51 -7.06
C THR A 42 -13.70 -9.46 -6.32
N GLU A 43 -14.64 -8.80 -7.00
CA GLU A 43 -15.53 -7.84 -6.35
C GLU A 43 -16.33 -8.49 -5.24
N LYS A 44 -16.78 -9.73 -5.46
CA LYS A 44 -17.53 -10.50 -4.46
C LYS A 44 -16.69 -10.72 -3.20
N ASP A 45 -15.45 -11.18 -3.34
CA ASP A 45 -14.57 -11.43 -2.20
C ASP A 45 -14.28 -10.15 -1.40
N ILE A 46 -14.04 -9.04 -2.09
CA ILE A 46 -13.85 -7.72 -1.45
C ILE A 46 -15.10 -7.31 -0.65
N ILE A 47 -16.28 -7.47 -1.24
CA ILE A 47 -17.56 -7.12 -0.59
C ILE A 47 -17.81 -8.04 0.59
N ASP A 48 -17.65 -9.36 0.44
CA ASP A 48 -17.91 -10.34 1.49
C ASP A 48 -17.06 -10.08 2.74
N ARG A 49 -15.77 -9.78 2.57
CA ARG A 49 -14.88 -9.40 3.68
C ARG A 49 -15.32 -8.11 4.37
N PHE A 50 -15.71 -7.12 3.59
CA PHE A 50 -16.19 -5.84 4.13
C PHE A 50 -17.50 -6.01 4.88
N VAL A 51 -18.47 -6.77 4.35
CA VAL A 51 -19.80 -6.98 4.96
C VAL A 51 -19.66 -7.67 6.31
N LYS A 52 -18.77 -8.66 6.45
CA LYS A 52 -18.49 -9.31 7.73
C LYS A 52 -17.99 -8.29 8.77
N ALA A 53 -17.01 -7.48 8.41
CA ALA A 53 -16.50 -6.42 9.29
C ALA A 53 -17.55 -5.35 9.61
N TYR A 54 -18.35 -4.96 8.62
CA TYR A 54 -19.42 -3.98 8.78
C TYR A 54 -20.55 -4.49 9.69
N SER A 55 -20.80 -5.80 9.66
CA SER A 55 -21.77 -6.43 10.57
C SER A 55 -21.28 -6.50 12.01
N GLU A 56 -19.96 -6.60 12.23
CA GLU A 56 -19.34 -6.59 13.55
C GLU A 56 -19.30 -5.16 14.13
N ASP A 57 -18.71 -4.21 13.40
CA ASP A 57 -18.65 -2.80 13.77
C ASP A 57 -18.68 -1.90 12.53
N LYS A 58 -19.86 -1.27 12.30
CA LYS A 58 -20.07 -0.36 11.15
C LYS A 58 -19.07 0.79 11.09
N ASN A 59 -18.78 1.39 12.24
CA ASN A 59 -17.93 2.57 12.31
C ASN A 59 -16.47 2.18 12.02
N LEU A 60 -15.99 1.11 12.62
CA LEU A 60 -14.61 0.64 12.43
C LEU A 60 -14.39 0.16 11.00
N ALA A 61 -15.34 -0.55 10.40
CA ALA A 61 -15.27 -0.99 9.00
C ALA A 61 -15.21 0.20 8.03
N VAL A 62 -16.02 1.25 8.23
CA VAL A 62 -15.99 2.46 7.41
C VAL A 62 -14.67 3.24 7.60
N LYS A 63 -14.16 3.33 8.83
CA LYS A 63 -12.85 3.93 9.09
C LYS A 63 -11.73 3.19 8.38
N THR A 64 -11.73 1.86 8.48
CA THR A 64 -10.76 1.00 7.77
C THR A 64 -10.84 1.23 6.25
N LEU A 65 -12.06 1.41 5.70
CA LEU A 65 -12.25 1.75 4.30
C LEU A 65 -11.63 3.09 3.93
N PHE A 66 -11.82 4.14 4.75
CA PHE A 66 -11.21 5.45 4.50
C PHE A 66 -9.68 5.43 4.68
N PHE A 67 -9.17 4.70 5.68
CA PHE A 67 -7.73 4.46 5.83
C PHE A 67 -7.14 3.77 4.60
N ALA A 68 -7.81 2.74 4.08
CA ALA A 68 -7.37 2.09 2.85
C ALA A 68 -7.33 3.05 1.66
N ARG A 69 -8.27 4.02 1.57
CA ARG A 69 -8.34 4.99 0.48
C ARG A 69 -7.39 6.16 0.61
N ASP A 70 -7.10 6.60 1.82
CA ASP A 70 -6.31 7.82 2.04
C ASP A 70 -4.99 7.78 1.25
N VAL A 71 -4.84 8.78 0.36
CA VAL A 71 -3.69 8.91 -0.54
C VAL A 71 -2.48 9.56 0.11
N ARG A 72 -2.63 10.13 1.32
CA ARG A 72 -1.57 10.85 2.03
C ARG A 72 -1.01 10.04 3.20
N GLU A 73 -1.89 9.55 4.06
CA GLU A 73 -1.52 8.92 5.33
C GLU A 73 -1.95 7.45 5.43
N GLY A 74 -2.69 6.94 4.45
CA GLY A 74 -3.17 5.57 4.39
C GLY A 74 -2.47 4.70 3.35
N LEU A 75 -3.26 3.80 2.76
CA LEU A 75 -2.75 2.79 1.81
C LEU A 75 -2.90 3.18 0.34
N GLY A 76 -3.69 4.21 0.01
CA GLY A 76 -3.93 4.67 -1.35
C GLY A 76 -4.74 3.69 -2.24
N GLU A 77 -5.49 2.76 -1.63
CA GLU A 77 -6.24 1.71 -2.33
C GLU A 77 -7.50 2.27 -3.01
N ARG A 78 -7.46 2.36 -4.34
CA ARG A 78 -8.56 2.95 -5.11
C ARG A 78 -9.63 1.95 -5.52
N ARG A 79 -9.22 0.78 -6.05
CA ARG A 79 -10.18 -0.20 -6.57
C ARG A 79 -11.05 -0.77 -5.45
N VAL A 80 -10.43 -1.19 -4.36
CA VAL A 80 -11.11 -1.74 -3.18
C VAL A 80 -12.10 -0.72 -2.62
N PHE A 81 -11.66 0.51 -2.42
CA PHE A 81 -12.51 1.61 -1.94
C PHE A 81 -13.76 1.81 -2.82
N ARG A 82 -13.59 1.88 -4.14
CA ARG A 82 -14.69 2.14 -5.08
C ARG A 82 -15.72 1.02 -5.12
N ILE A 83 -15.27 -0.23 -5.06
CA ILE A 83 -16.16 -1.40 -5.01
C ILE A 83 -17.02 -1.34 -3.75
N ILE A 84 -16.40 -1.16 -2.58
CA ILE A 84 -17.10 -1.11 -1.30
C ILE A 84 -18.00 0.13 -1.22
N LEU A 85 -17.53 1.29 -1.67
CA LEU A 85 -18.33 2.53 -1.69
C LEU A 85 -19.59 2.38 -2.54
N ASN A 86 -19.48 1.75 -3.73
CA ASN A 86 -20.63 1.48 -4.57
C ASN A 86 -21.61 0.50 -3.91
N TYR A 87 -21.11 -0.53 -3.23
CA TYR A 87 -21.92 -1.45 -2.46
C TYR A 87 -22.68 -0.73 -1.33
N LEU A 88 -21.97 0.04 -0.50
CA LEU A 88 -22.57 0.82 0.59
C LEU A 88 -23.63 1.80 0.07
N ALA A 89 -23.36 2.48 -1.05
CA ALA A 89 -24.31 3.42 -1.63
C ALA A 89 -25.62 2.76 -2.08
N LYS A 90 -25.60 1.47 -2.42
CA LYS A 90 -26.81 0.70 -2.80
C LYS A 90 -27.57 0.15 -1.62
N TYR A 91 -26.87 -0.37 -0.62
CA TYR A 91 -27.49 -1.16 0.46
C TYR A 91 -27.51 -0.45 1.81
N GLU A 92 -26.58 0.47 2.07
CA GLU A 92 -26.42 1.24 3.31
C GLU A 92 -26.18 2.73 3.02
N PRO A 93 -27.08 3.40 2.25
CA PRO A 93 -26.85 4.77 1.74
C PRO A 93 -26.62 5.81 2.83
N GLU A 94 -27.17 5.64 4.03
CA GLU A 94 -26.98 6.55 5.15
C GLU A 94 -25.51 6.59 5.63
N SER A 95 -24.82 5.46 5.59
CA SER A 95 -23.40 5.39 5.92
C SER A 95 -22.55 6.20 4.92
N VAL A 96 -22.94 6.21 3.64
CA VAL A 96 -22.29 7.01 2.60
C VAL A 96 -22.62 8.49 2.80
N ARG A 97 -23.88 8.86 3.01
CA ARG A 97 -24.31 10.26 3.19
C ARG A 97 -23.59 10.97 4.33
N ARG A 98 -23.38 10.26 5.45
CA ARG A 98 -22.66 10.81 6.62
C ARG A 98 -21.18 11.12 6.32
N ASN A 99 -20.58 10.44 5.34
CA ASN A 99 -19.16 10.50 5.04
C ASN A 99 -18.84 11.07 3.64
N ILE A 100 -19.85 11.52 2.88
CA ILE A 100 -19.70 11.85 1.46
C ILE A 100 -18.75 13.03 1.22
N GLU A 101 -18.69 14.00 2.12
CA GLU A 101 -17.83 15.16 2.02
C GLU A 101 -16.34 14.80 2.13
N TYR A 102 -16.02 13.74 2.87
CA TYR A 102 -14.67 13.24 3.06
C TYR A 102 -14.13 12.41 1.89
N ILE A 103 -14.99 11.95 0.96
CA ILE A 103 -14.56 11.10 -0.17
C ILE A 103 -13.51 11.80 -1.03
N ALA A 104 -13.71 13.07 -1.35
CA ALA A 104 -12.75 13.84 -2.14
C ALA A 104 -11.52 14.28 -1.34
N GLU A 105 -11.66 14.43 -0.02
CA GLU A 105 -10.59 14.82 0.90
C GLU A 105 -9.55 13.71 1.06
N TYR A 106 -9.97 12.50 1.43
CA TYR A 106 -9.08 11.34 1.58
C TYR A 106 -8.72 10.68 0.25
N GLY A 107 -9.59 10.78 -0.74
CA GLY A 107 -9.41 10.23 -2.06
C GLY A 107 -9.23 11.27 -3.15
N ARG A 108 -10.14 11.22 -4.11
CA ARG A 108 -10.19 12.15 -5.26
C ARG A 108 -11.64 12.40 -5.67
N TYR A 109 -11.88 13.51 -6.36
CA TYR A 109 -13.22 13.85 -6.86
C TYR A 109 -13.83 12.79 -7.79
N ASP A 110 -13.01 12.02 -8.53
CA ASP A 110 -13.53 10.94 -9.38
C ASP A 110 -14.03 9.72 -8.60
N ASP A 111 -13.76 9.62 -7.31
CA ASP A 111 -14.35 8.58 -6.45
C ASP A 111 -15.84 8.84 -6.22
N LEU A 112 -16.30 10.09 -6.23
CA LEU A 112 -17.73 10.45 -6.17
C LEU A 112 -18.52 9.92 -7.37
N LEU A 113 -17.86 9.69 -8.52
CA LEU A 113 -18.53 9.16 -9.72
C LEU A 113 -19.04 7.72 -9.53
N CYS A 114 -18.49 6.97 -8.57
CA CYS A 114 -18.97 5.64 -8.23
C CYS A 114 -20.40 5.66 -7.63
N LEU A 115 -20.85 6.81 -7.17
CA LEU A 115 -22.18 7.00 -6.57
C LEU A 115 -23.27 7.31 -7.61
N ILE A 116 -22.88 7.60 -8.86
CA ILE A 116 -23.83 7.88 -9.95
C ILE A 116 -24.58 6.59 -10.32
N GLY A 117 -25.91 6.65 -10.24
CA GLY A 117 -26.80 5.49 -10.43
C GLY A 117 -27.09 4.71 -9.15
N THR A 118 -26.75 5.25 -8.01
CA THR A 118 -27.06 4.72 -6.69
C THR A 118 -28.04 5.65 -5.94
N PRO A 119 -28.62 5.24 -4.81
CA PRO A 119 -29.42 6.11 -3.95
C PRO A 119 -28.70 7.38 -3.47
N CYS A 120 -27.37 7.43 -3.53
CA CYS A 120 -26.55 8.59 -3.14
C CYS A 120 -26.18 9.52 -4.33
N GLU A 121 -26.75 9.31 -5.54
CA GLU A 121 -26.46 10.09 -6.73
C GLU A 121 -26.65 11.60 -6.51
N LYS A 122 -27.82 11.98 -5.94
CA LYS A 122 -28.14 13.40 -5.70
C LYS A 122 -27.15 14.06 -4.73
N ASP A 123 -26.72 13.31 -3.71
CA ASP A 123 -25.76 13.82 -2.72
C ASP A 123 -24.38 14.03 -3.35
N ALA A 124 -23.92 13.08 -4.16
CA ALA A 124 -22.67 13.22 -4.91
C ALA A 124 -22.69 14.39 -5.90
N LEU A 125 -23.82 14.54 -6.62
CA LEU A 125 -24.00 15.67 -7.54
C LEU A 125 -24.00 17.02 -6.81
N ARG A 126 -24.61 17.12 -5.63
CA ARG A 126 -24.59 18.32 -4.80
C ARG A 126 -23.14 18.74 -4.46
N ILE A 127 -22.26 17.77 -4.09
CA ILE A 127 -20.85 18.06 -3.81
C ILE A 127 -20.12 18.51 -5.08
N ILE A 128 -20.29 17.80 -6.19
CA ILE A 128 -19.67 18.13 -7.48
C ILE A 128 -20.13 19.51 -7.96
N GLU A 129 -21.44 19.77 -7.96
CA GLU A 129 -22.01 21.04 -8.40
C GLU A 129 -21.58 22.21 -7.52
N GLY A 130 -21.61 22.01 -6.19
CA GLY A 130 -21.16 23.01 -5.23
C GLY A 130 -19.70 23.40 -5.43
N GLN A 131 -18.82 22.41 -5.62
CA GLN A 131 -17.39 22.67 -5.90
C GLN A 131 -17.20 23.29 -7.29
N LEU A 132 -17.96 22.84 -8.29
CA LEU A 132 -17.88 23.40 -9.65
C LEU A 132 -18.26 24.89 -9.66
N LYS A 133 -19.31 25.28 -8.92
CA LYS A 133 -19.72 26.70 -8.77
C LYS A 133 -18.62 27.52 -8.09
N LYS A 134 -17.99 26.99 -7.04
CA LYS A 134 -16.86 27.65 -6.36
C LYS A 134 -15.69 27.87 -7.32
N ASP A 135 -15.30 26.82 -8.07
CA ASP A 135 -14.18 26.89 -9.02
C ASP A 135 -14.45 27.85 -10.20
N ILE A 136 -15.71 27.94 -10.68
CA ILE A 136 -16.09 28.88 -11.74
C ILE A 136 -15.99 30.31 -11.24
N ALA A 137 -16.46 30.58 -10.02
CA ALA A 137 -16.47 31.92 -9.41
C ALA A 137 -15.08 32.39 -8.94
N SER A 138 -14.11 31.48 -8.81
CA SER A 138 -12.77 31.80 -8.31
C SER A 138 -11.89 32.40 -9.41
N ASP A 139 -11.28 33.53 -9.11
CA ASP A 139 -10.24 34.13 -9.95
C ASP A 139 -8.84 33.60 -9.67
N THR A 140 -8.61 33.09 -8.43
CA THR A 140 -7.32 32.59 -7.95
C THR A 140 -7.51 31.23 -7.31
N GLY A 141 -6.82 30.22 -7.85
CA GLY A 141 -6.80 28.87 -7.25
C GLY A 141 -8.13 28.11 -7.41
N VAL A 142 -8.16 27.16 -8.29
CA VAL A 142 -9.28 26.24 -8.48
C VAL A 142 -8.92 24.86 -7.91
N SER A 143 -9.93 24.11 -7.49
CA SER A 143 -9.74 22.75 -7.01
C SER A 143 -9.30 21.80 -8.14
N LEU A 144 -8.92 20.59 -7.78
CA LEU A 144 -8.60 19.55 -8.76
C LEU A 144 -9.84 18.86 -9.34
N LEU A 145 -11.07 19.33 -9.04
CA LEU A 145 -12.29 18.74 -9.55
C LEU A 145 -12.26 18.56 -11.07
N ALA A 146 -12.01 19.64 -11.81
CA ALA A 146 -12.00 19.60 -13.27
C ALA A 146 -10.91 18.66 -13.85
N LYS A 147 -9.79 18.43 -13.14
CA LYS A 147 -8.79 17.45 -13.54
C LYS A 147 -9.39 16.04 -13.58
N TRP A 148 -10.23 15.71 -12.60
CA TRP A 148 -10.76 14.37 -12.40
C TRP A 148 -12.12 14.11 -13.05
N LEU A 149 -12.83 15.17 -13.49
CA LEU A 149 -14.08 14.99 -14.24
C LEU A 149 -13.81 14.33 -15.60
N PRO A 150 -14.69 13.38 -16.06
CA PRO A 150 -14.51 12.71 -17.33
C PRO A 150 -14.68 13.65 -18.50
N SER A 151 -13.94 13.43 -19.59
CA SER A 151 -14.01 14.22 -20.82
C SER A 151 -14.98 13.62 -21.83
N VAL A 152 -15.75 14.48 -22.53
CA VAL A 152 -16.60 14.06 -23.66
C VAL A 152 -15.81 13.77 -24.93
N ASN A 153 -14.57 14.25 -25.02
CA ASN A 153 -13.69 14.13 -26.19
C ASN A 153 -12.48 13.24 -25.85
N THR A 154 -12.73 11.97 -25.56
CA THR A 154 -11.67 10.96 -25.34
C THR A 154 -11.97 9.74 -26.20
N SER A 155 -10.94 8.94 -26.50
CA SER A 155 -11.08 7.68 -27.23
C SER A 155 -11.82 6.60 -26.46
N ASN A 156 -11.82 6.67 -25.12
CA ASN A 156 -12.49 5.71 -24.26
C ASN A 156 -14.01 5.95 -24.24
N LYS A 157 -14.77 5.04 -24.87
CA LYS A 157 -16.23 5.13 -24.99
C LYS A 157 -16.97 5.16 -23.66
N GLU A 158 -16.47 4.46 -22.65
CA GLU A 158 -17.07 4.44 -21.31
C GLU A 158 -16.91 5.79 -20.61
N THR A 159 -15.72 6.37 -20.69
CA THR A 159 -15.45 7.72 -20.17
C THR A 159 -16.37 8.76 -20.83
N VAL A 160 -16.57 8.68 -22.16
CA VAL A 160 -17.48 9.57 -22.87
C VAL A 160 -18.92 9.38 -22.41
N ARG A 161 -19.37 8.14 -22.22
CA ARG A 161 -20.73 7.83 -21.71
C ARG A 161 -20.94 8.43 -20.32
N THR A 162 -19.96 8.26 -19.44
CA THR A 162 -19.99 8.82 -18.07
C THR A 162 -20.01 10.34 -18.11
N ALA A 163 -19.19 10.98 -18.96
CA ALA A 163 -19.17 12.44 -19.11
C ALA A 163 -20.50 13.01 -19.61
N ARG A 164 -21.12 12.37 -20.61
CA ARG A 164 -22.44 12.74 -21.13
C ARG A 164 -23.55 12.58 -20.10
N ARG A 165 -23.50 11.51 -19.32
CA ARG A 165 -24.45 11.32 -18.23
C ARG A 165 -24.27 12.40 -17.16
N LEU A 166 -23.05 12.68 -16.75
CA LEU A 166 -22.76 13.71 -15.75
C LEU A 166 -23.18 15.10 -16.23
N ALA A 167 -22.92 15.46 -17.50
CA ALA A 167 -23.36 16.72 -18.08
C ALA A 167 -24.89 16.91 -17.97
N ARG A 168 -25.66 15.87 -18.34
CA ARG A 168 -27.13 15.89 -18.22
C ARG A 168 -27.61 16.04 -16.78
N LEU A 169 -26.97 15.31 -15.84
CA LEU A 169 -27.30 15.37 -14.41
C LEU A 169 -26.99 16.74 -13.80
N LEU A 170 -25.98 17.45 -14.32
CA LEU A 170 -25.63 18.83 -13.95
C LEU A 170 -26.48 19.90 -14.71
N GLY A 171 -27.46 19.49 -15.51
CA GLY A 171 -28.30 20.43 -16.30
C GLY A 171 -27.53 21.13 -17.43
N MET A 172 -26.41 20.55 -17.90
CA MET A 172 -25.56 21.16 -18.94
C MET A 172 -25.70 20.40 -20.27
N SER A 173 -25.68 21.15 -21.39
CA SER A 173 -25.40 20.51 -22.68
C SER A 173 -23.96 19.99 -22.72
N GLU A 174 -23.68 19.02 -23.61
CA GLU A 174 -22.30 18.48 -23.78
C GLU A 174 -21.29 19.60 -24.11
N MET A 175 -21.71 20.59 -24.90
CA MET A 175 -20.87 21.72 -25.25
C MET A 175 -20.59 22.64 -24.05
N GLN A 176 -21.60 22.94 -23.22
CA GLN A 176 -21.42 23.73 -21.99
C GLN A 176 -20.48 23.00 -21.01
N TYR A 177 -20.73 21.72 -20.74
CA TYR A 177 -19.90 20.91 -19.89
C TYR A 177 -18.44 20.90 -20.35
N ARG A 178 -18.21 20.62 -21.66
CA ARG A 178 -16.87 20.65 -22.24
C ARG A 178 -16.18 22.00 -22.07
N LYS A 179 -16.87 23.09 -22.40
CA LYS A 179 -16.31 24.44 -22.27
C LYS A 179 -15.93 24.75 -20.82
N THR A 180 -16.79 24.43 -19.86
CA THR A 180 -16.55 24.64 -18.43
C THR A 180 -15.36 23.85 -17.95
N VAL A 181 -15.33 22.54 -18.21
CA VAL A 181 -14.23 21.67 -17.78
C VAL A 181 -12.89 22.09 -18.40
N VAL A 182 -12.88 22.46 -19.68
CA VAL A 182 -11.67 22.94 -20.37
C VAL A 182 -11.19 24.27 -19.79
N ALA A 183 -12.11 25.21 -19.54
CA ALA A 183 -11.76 26.51 -18.95
C ALA A 183 -11.15 26.34 -17.55
N LEU A 184 -11.74 25.50 -16.70
CA LEU A 184 -11.21 25.21 -15.36
C LEU A 184 -9.88 24.47 -15.42
N ARG A 185 -9.72 23.48 -16.33
CA ARG A 185 -8.43 22.79 -16.53
C ARG A 185 -7.31 23.74 -16.95
N LYS A 186 -7.61 24.81 -17.68
CA LYS A 186 -6.61 25.85 -18.00
C LYS A 186 -6.18 26.65 -16.78
N LYS A 187 -7.10 26.83 -15.80
CA LYS A 187 -6.77 27.54 -14.55
C LYS A 187 -5.95 26.64 -13.59
N ILE A 188 -6.00 25.31 -13.77
CA ILE A 188 -5.21 24.38 -12.95
C ILE A 188 -3.79 24.33 -13.54
N ASP A 189 -2.80 24.78 -12.79
CA ASP A 189 -1.39 24.67 -13.20
C ASP A 189 -0.87 23.27 -12.95
N ILE A 190 -1.22 22.35 -13.86
CA ILE A 190 -0.76 20.96 -13.84
C ILE A 190 0.23 20.70 -14.96
N VAL A 191 1.21 19.85 -14.68
CA VAL A 191 2.28 19.51 -15.63
C VAL A 191 1.73 18.98 -16.97
N GLU A 192 0.62 18.25 -16.98
CA GLU A 192 -0.02 17.73 -18.19
C GLU A 192 -0.41 18.82 -19.19
N ASN A 193 -0.82 19.99 -18.70
CA ASN A 193 -1.15 21.13 -19.57
C ASN A 193 0.10 21.71 -20.22
N ARG A 194 1.20 21.79 -19.50
CA ARG A 194 2.48 22.31 -19.98
C ARG A 194 3.13 21.33 -20.97
N LEU A 195 3.18 20.06 -20.64
CA LEU A 195 3.71 19.01 -21.55
C LEU A 195 2.96 18.95 -22.89
N ARG A 196 1.63 19.16 -22.87
CA ARG A 196 0.81 19.18 -24.09
C ARG A 196 1.23 20.27 -25.09
N VAL A 197 1.77 21.38 -24.61
CA VAL A 197 2.24 22.51 -25.43
C VAL A 197 3.77 22.58 -25.48
N GLN A 198 4.45 21.51 -25.04
CA GLN A 198 5.91 21.40 -24.97
C GLN A 198 6.60 22.53 -24.16
N ASP A 199 5.89 23.05 -23.14
CA ASP A 199 6.45 24.03 -22.22
C ASP A 199 7.11 23.34 -21.04
N TYR A 200 8.42 23.33 -21.01
CA TYR A 200 9.26 22.79 -19.93
C TYR A 200 9.84 23.88 -19.01
N THR A 201 9.34 25.10 -19.04
CA THR A 201 9.84 26.23 -18.23
C THR A 201 9.45 26.15 -16.75
N PHE A 202 8.63 25.18 -16.36
CA PHE A 202 8.19 25.01 -14.97
C PHE A 202 9.35 24.58 -14.04
N ASP A 203 9.12 24.82 -12.75
CA ASP A 203 10.03 24.42 -11.68
C ASP A 203 9.79 22.96 -11.29
N TYR A 204 10.78 22.08 -11.53
CA TYR A 204 10.71 20.67 -11.19
C TYR A 204 10.49 20.42 -9.68
N SER A 205 10.98 21.31 -8.80
CA SER A 205 10.82 21.18 -7.36
C SER A 205 9.37 21.30 -6.87
N LYS A 206 8.49 21.86 -7.71
CA LYS A 206 7.05 22.03 -7.42
C LYS A 206 6.19 20.91 -7.97
N LEU A 207 6.76 19.99 -8.75
CA LEU A 207 5.98 18.89 -9.32
C LEU A 207 5.55 17.89 -8.26
N PRO A 208 4.28 17.41 -8.32
CA PRO A 208 3.85 16.30 -7.49
C PRO A 208 4.66 15.04 -7.77
N ALA A 209 4.96 14.28 -6.72
CA ALA A 209 5.79 13.08 -6.77
C ALA A 209 5.41 12.08 -7.88
N LEU A 210 4.12 11.71 -7.98
CA LEU A 210 3.64 10.78 -9.00
C LEU A 210 3.73 11.36 -10.42
N ALA A 211 3.59 12.68 -10.59
CA ALA A 211 3.77 13.32 -11.89
C ALA A 211 5.24 13.28 -12.32
N MET A 212 6.16 13.52 -11.38
CA MET A 212 7.60 13.40 -11.60
C MET A 212 7.97 12.00 -12.12
N LEU A 213 7.50 10.94 -11.46
CA LEU A 213 7.77 9.57 -11.91
C LEU A 213 7.10 9.25 -13.25
N LYS A 214 5.84 9.66 -13.43
CA LYS A 214 5.06 9.33 -14.62
C LYS A 214 5.63 9.94 -15.90
N TYR A 215 6.10 11.19 -15.81
CA TYR A 215 6.51 11.96 -16.99
C TYR A 215 8.02 12.08 -17.16
N ARG A 216 8.82 11.37 -16.35
CA ARG A 216 10.29 11.41 -16.42
C ARG A 216 10.84 11.09 -17.80
N GLY A 217 10.23 10.16 -18.55
CA GLY A 217 10.62 9.87 -19.94
C GLY A 217 10.50 11.10 -20.84
N ALA A 218 9.38 11.83 -20.75
CA ALA A 218 9.20 13.09 -21.51
C ALA A 218 10.21 14.17 -21.07
N PHE A 219 10.60 14.21 -19.80
CA PHE A 219 11.64 15.14 -19.33
C PHE A 219 13.01 14.79 -19.91
N TYR A 220 13.40 13.52 -19.95
CA TYR A 220 14.63 13.09 -20.61
C TYR A 220 14.63 13.35 -22.10
N GLU A 221 13.49 13.16 -22.79
CA GLU A 221 13.41 13.33 -24.23
C GLU A 221 13.41 14.81 -24.67
N ASN A 222 12.85 15.72 -23.85
CA ASN A 222 12.56 17.09 -24.30
C ASN A 222 13.21 18.19 -23.46
N ASP A 223 13.74 17.87 -22.27
CA ASP A 223 14.37 18.86 -21.35
C ASP A 223 15.52 18.23 -20.55
N PHE A 224 16.34 17.45 -21.24
CA PHE A 224 17.39 16.59 -20.65
C PHE A 224 18.29 17.33 -19.67
N ASP A 225 18.91 18.43 -20.11
CA ASP A 225 19.92 19.13 -19.31
C ASP A 225 19.32 19.69 -18.03
N ARG A 226 18.19 20.40 -18.11
CA ARG A 226 17.52 20.99 -16.93
C ARG A 226 17.00 19.91 -15.97
N TYR A 227 16.50 18.81 -16.50
CA TYR A 227 16.05 17.70 -15.65
C TYR A 227 17.21 17.02 -14.94
N CYS A 228 18.33 16.76 -15.62
CA CYS A 228 19.54 16.21 -15.01
C CYS A 228 20.12 17.17 -13.96
N ASP A 229 20.21 18.47 -14.26
CA ASP A 229 20.64 19.49 -13.30
C ASP A 229 19.75 19.53 -12.05
N TYR A 230 18.43 19.39 -12.22
CA TYR A 230 17.50 19.31 -11.09
C TYR A 230 17.80 18.07 -10.23
N ILE A 231 17.95 16.88 -10.84
CA ILE A 231 18.27 15.64 -10.12
C ILE A 231 19.60 15.79 -9.35
N ASP A 232 20.60 16.36 -9.95
CA ASP A 232 21.91 16.60 -9.29
C ASP A 232 21.79 17.64 -8.16
N ASN A 233 20.96 18.67 -8.31
CA ASN A 233 20.66 19.61 -7.25
C ASN A 233 19.94 18.96 -6.07
N VAL A 234 19.00 18.04 -6.31
CA VAL A 234 18.37 17.24 -5.26
C VAL A 234 19.39 16.36 -4.54
N LYS A 235 20.22 15.63 -5.30
CA LYS A 235 21.31 14.79 -4.79
C LYS A 235 22.27 15.54 -3.86
N ASN A 236 22.57 16.78 -4.22
CA ASN A 236 23.48 17.66 -3.48
C ASN A 236 22.77 18.49 -2.37
N GLY A 237 21.48 18.27 -2.11
CA GLY A 237 20.71 18.98 -1.10
C GLY A 237 20.37 20.45 -1.44
N LYS A 238 20.59 20.87 -2.68
CA LYS A 238 20.31 22.24 -3.17
C LYS A 238 18.87 22.45 -3.62
N ALA A 239 18.15 21.35 -3.92
CA ALA A 239 16.74 21.35 -4.27
C ALA A 239 15.99 20.28 -3.49
N LYS A 240 14.66 20.44 -3.37
CA LYS A 240 13.77 19.45 -2.73
C LYS A 240 13.01 18.66 -3.79
N MET A 241 12.76 17.40 -3.52
CA MET A 241 11.87 16.54 -4.29
C MET A 241 10.70 16.11 -3.42
N HIS A 242 9.48 16.24 -3.96
CA HIS A 242 8.28 15.74 -3.28
C HIS A 242 8.18 14.22 -3.45
N THR A 243 8.16 13.48 -2.33
CA THR A 243 8.08 12.02 -2.34
C THR A 243 7.00 11.47 -1.40
N GLY A 244 6.31 12.32 -0.64
CA GLY A 244 5.42 11.94 0.46
C GLY A 244 4.26 10.99 0.11
N VAL A 245 3.90 10.85 -1.17
CA VAL A 245 2.86 9.89 -1.62
C VAL A 245 3.44 8.71 -2.40
N LEU A 246 4.78 8.61 -2.52
CA LEU A 246 5.43 7.49 -3.18
C LEU A 246 5.65 6.34 -2.20
N THR A 247 5.42 5.15 -2.71
CA THR A 247 5.86 3.93 -2.03
C THR A 247 7.24 3.51 -2.55
N PRO A 248 8.02 2.75 -1.78
CA PRO A 248 9.26 2.16 -2.27
C PRO A 248 9.06 1.36 -3.57
N TYR A 249 7.91 0.69 -3.70
CA TYR A 249 7.54 -0.03 -4.92
C TYR A 249 7.43 0.88 -6.14
N ASP A 250 6.82 2.08 -6.01
CA ASP A 250 6.68 3.01 -7.14
C ASP A 250 8.04 3.39 -7.72
N VAL A 251 9.05 3.53 -6.88
CA VAL A 251 10.40 3.91 -7.29
C VAL A 251 11.11 2.77 -8.02
N ILE A 252 11.03 1.53 -7.50
CA ILE A 252 11.78 0.40 -8.07
C ILE A 252 11.00 -0.42 -9.10
N ALA A 253 9.70 -0.15 -9.31
CA ALA A 253 8.88 -0.88 -10.27
C ALA A 253 9.53 -1.03 -11.67
N PRO A 254 10.28 -0.04 -12.20
CA PRO A 254 10.99 -0.21 -13.47
C PRO A 254 12.02 -1.35 -13.47
N CYS A 255 12.60 -1.69 -12.30
CA CYS A 255 13.55 -2.80 -12.16
C CYS A 255 12.91 -4.18 -12.34
N PHE A 256 11.58 -4.28 -12.40
CA PHE A 256 10.83 -5.52 -12.59
C PHE A 256 10.20 -5.65 -13.98
N ASN A 257 10.34 -4.64 -14.83
CA ASN A 257 9.94 -4.74 -16.23
C ASN A 257 11.01 -5.56 -17.02
N TRP A 258 10.58 -6.40 -17.97
CA TRP A 258 11.45 -7.24 -18.81
C TRP A 258 12.50 -6.46 -19.64
N ARG A 259 12.41 -5.12 -19.64
CA ARG A 259 13.32 -4.20 -20.34
C ARG A 259 14.43 -3.65 -19.44
N THR A 260 14.65 -4.20 -18.26
CA THR A 260 15.52 -3.60 -17.23
C THR A 260 17.03 -3.67 -17.49
N ASP A 261 17.49 -4.43 -18.48
CA ASP A 261 18.89 -4.36 -18.91
C ASP A 261 19.22 -3.05 -19.67
N GLY A 262 18.22 -2.18 -19.83
CA GLY A 262 18.26 -0.96 -20.62
C GLY A 262 18.06 0.36 -19.87
N LEU A 263 18.10 0.40 -18.52
CA LEU A 263 18.08 1.70 -17.80
C LEU A 263 19.39 2.43 -18.04
N SER A 264 19.32 3.68 -18.54
CA SER A 264 20.49 4.53 -18.71
C SER A 264 21.11 4.90 -17.35
N THR A 265 22.33 5.41 -17.38
CA THR A 265 23.01 5.90 -16.17
C THR A 265 22.20 7.02 -15.50
N GLU A 266 21.62 7.90 -16.29
CA GLU A 266 20.81 9.04 -15.86
C GLU A 266 19.51 8.57 -15.22
N GLU A 267 18.82 7.59 -15.82
CA GLU A 267 17.62 6.99 -15.26
C GLU A 267 17.90 6.29 -13.93
N ARG A 268 19.02 5.58 -13.80
CA ARG A 268 19.47 4.95 -12.57
C ARG A 268 19.79 6.00 -11.50
N ASN A 269 20.48 7.09 -11.86
CA ASN A 269 20.79 8.21 -10.97
C ASN A 269 19.49 8.86 -10.44
N ALA A 270 18.54 9.18 -11.31
CA ALA A 270 17.27 9.76 -10.89
C ALA A 270 16.43 8.81 -10.00
N MET A 271 16.48 7.51 -10.27
CA MET A 271 15.82 6.50 -9.43
C MET A 271 16.48 6.45 -8.04
N ASP A 272 17.82 6.45 -7.97
CA ASP A 272 18.55 6.42 -6.70
C ASP A 272 18.33 7.70 -5.89
N VAL A 273 18.34 8.87 -6.54
CA VAL A 273 18.02 10.16 -5.90
C VAL A 273 16.59 10.15 -5.35
N THR A 274 15.61 9.66 -6.14
CA THR A 274 14.21 9.55 -5.67
C THR A 274 14.09 8.59 -4.48
N TRP A 275 14.80 7.45 -4.52
CA TRP A 275 14.82 6.48 -3.43
C TRP A 275 15.38 7.06 -2.12
N ASN A 276 16.47 7.80 -2.22
CA ASN A 276 17.11 8.43 -1.08
C ASN A 276 16.29 9.62 -0.53
N ALA A 277 15.47 10.26 -1.37
CA ALA A 277 14.56 11.33 -0.99
C ALA A 277 13.23 10.82 -0.38
N LEU A 278 12.93 9.50 -0.42
CA LEU A 278 11.76 8.95 0.26
C LEU A 278 11.80 9.29 1.75
N GLU A 279 10.65 9.65 2.31
CA GLU A 279 10.49 9.89 3.75
C GLU A 279 11.03 8.72 4.57
N ASP A 280 11.72 9.01 5.66
CA ASP A 280 12.32 7.98 6.53
C ASP A 280 11.34 7.56 7.62
N PHE A 281 10.71 6.42 7.43
CA PHE A 281 9.89 5.73 8.44
C PHE A 281 10.67 4.62 9.16
N GLY A 282 11.98 4.57 8.98
CA GLY A 282 12.86 3.69 9.74
C GLY A 282 12.94 4.12 11.20
N ASN A 283 13.28 3.19 12.06
CA ASN A 283 13.50 3.44 13.48
C ASN A 283 14.81 2.81 13.93
N ASP A 284 15.22 3.13 15.16
CA ASP A 284 16.45 2.61 15.78
C ASP A 284 16.26 1.18 16.34
N GLU A 285 15.25 0.45 15.91
CA GLU A 285 14.97 -0.89 16.42
C GLU A 285 15.95 -1.93 15.90
N ASN A 286 16.29 -2.85 16.79
CA ASN A 286 17.00 -4.07 16.43
C ASN A 286 16.01 -5.06 15.79
N ALA A 287 15.58 -4.77 14.56
CA ALA A 287 14.58 -5.52 13.83
C ALA A 287 15.14 -6.01 12.49
N LEU A 288 14.51 -7.05 11.92
CA LEU A 288 14.98 -7.73 10.72
C LEU A 288 13.81 -8.03 9.79
N ALA A 289 13.97 -7.76 8.50
CA ALA A 289 12.99 -8.12 7.49
C ALA A 289 13.22 -9.56 7.01
N VAL A 290 12.13 -10.28 6.81
CA VAL A 290 12.08 -11.61 6.17
C VAL A 290 11.27 -11.44 4.89
N ILE A 291 11.89 -11.71 3.74
CA ILE A 291 11.31 -11.45 2.42
C ILE A 291 10.94 -12.77 1.76
N ASP A 292 9.67 -12.92 1.43
CA ASP A 292 9.15 -14.05 0.67
C ASP A 292 9.52 -13.93 -0.80
N GLY A 293 10.27 -14.90 -1.30
CA GLY A 293 10.67 -15.02 -2.71
C GLY A 293 9.98 -16.14 -3.46
N SER A 294 8.91 -16.76 -2.90
CA SER A 294 8.21 -17.90 -3.48
C SER A 294 7.56 -17.59 -4.83
N GLY A 295 7.22 -18.65 -5.57
CA GLY A 295 6.61 -18.52 -6.89
C GLY A 295 5.25 -17.83 -6.87
N SER A 296 4.50 -17.98 -5.80
CA SER A 296 3.19 -17.34 -5.58
C SER A 296 3.26 -15.81 -5.53
N MET A 297 4.41 -15.27 -5.14
CA MET A 297 4.67 -13.82 -5.08
C MET A 297 4.80 -13.14 -6.44
N TYR A 298 4.95 -13.90 -7.54
CA TYR A 298 5.09 -13.30 -8.87
C TYR A 298 3.74 -12.94 -9.51
N PRO A 299 3.68 -11.85 -10.33
CA PRO A 299 4.81 -10.97 -10.69
C PRO A 299 4.96 -9.72 -9.77
N ARG A 300 3.90 -9.29 -9.06
CA ARG A 300 3.87 -7.98 -8.39
C ARG A 300 4.24 -8.05 -6.90
N ALA A 301 3.74 -9.05 -6.19
CA ALA A 301 3.93 -9.14 -4.73
C ALA A 301 5.42 -9.20 -4.36
N ILE A 302 6.24 -9.93 -5.14
CA ILE A 302 7.69 -9.98 -4.95
C ILE A 302 8.36 -8.60 -5.07
N ALA A 303 7.90 -7.76 -6.01
CA ALA A 303 8.44 -6.42 -6.17
C ALA A 303 8.09 -5.53 -4.98
N VAL A 304 6.86 -5.67 -4.44
CA VAL A 304 6.43 -4.96 -3.24
C VAL A 304 7.24 -5.44 -2.04
N ALA A 305 7.38 -6.76 -1.84
CA ALA A 305 8.12 -7.34 -0.71
C ALA A 305 9.60 -6.93 -0.72
N LEU A 306 10.27 -7.04 -1.87
CA LEU A 306 11.67 -6.58 -2.01
C LEU A 306 11.80 -5.08 -1.78
N SER A 307 10.85 -4.26 -2.29
CA SER A 307 10.88 -2.82 -2.09
C SER A 307 10.82 -2.44 -0.61
N LEU A 308 9.90 -3.03 0.14
CA LEU A 308 9.73 -2.80 1.56
C LEU A 308 10.93 -3.31 2.36
N GLY A 309 11.41 -4.53 2.05
CA GLY A 309 12.55 -5.12 2.74
C GLY A 309 13.86 -4.34 2.53
N ILE A 310 14.17 -3.93 1.29
CA ILE A 310 15.35 -3.09 0.99
C ILE A 310 15.21 -1.70 1.64
N TYR A 311 14.00 -1.13 1.60
CA TYR A 311 13.70 0.16 2.22
C TYR A 311 13.96 0.10 3.74
N PHE A 312 13.38 -0.87 4.42
CA PHE A 312 13.55 -1.05 5.86
C PHE A 312 15.01 -1.31 6.22
N ALA A 313 15.65 -2.31 5.58
CA ALA A 313 17.02 -2.67 5.86
C ALA A 313 18.00 -1.50 5.69
N GLY A 314 17.82 -0.69 4.65
CA GLY A 314 18.67 0.48 4.40
C GLY A 314 18.50 1.62 5.40
N ARG A 315 17.31 1.75 6.02
CA ARG A 315 16.97 2.79 7.00
C ARG A 315 17.05 2.32 8.45
N ASN A 316 17.18 1.00 8.65
CA ASN A 316 17.42 0.42 9.96
C ASN A 316 18.75 0.94 10.54
N LYS A 317 18.73 1.43 11.78
CA LYS A 317 19.91 1.90 12.50
C LYS A 317 20.45 0.89 13.50
N GLY A 318 19.73 -0.25 13.65
CA GLY A 318 20.12 -1.36 14.52
C GLY A 318 21.23 -2.25 13.93
N LYS A 319 21.54 -3.34 14.64
CA LYS A 319 22.60 -4.30 14.30
C LYS A 319 22.41 -4.96 12.93
N PHE A 320 21.15 -5.09 12.47
CA PHE A 320 20.80 -5.73 11.20
C PHE A 320 20.66 -4.75 10.03
N ARG A 321 21.23 -3.56 10.14
CA ARG A 321 21.24 -2.60 9.03
C ARG A 321 21.78 -3.23 7.75
N ASN A 322 21.12 -2.95 6.61
CA ASN A 322 21.42 -3.51 5.29
C ASN A 322 21.35 -5.04 5.17
N HIS A 323 20.64 -5.70 6.07
CA HIS A 323 20.44 -7.14 6.02
C HIS A 323 18.95 -7.50 5.99
N PHE A 324 18.65 -8.63 5.34
CA PHE A 324 17.36 -9.30 5.41
C PHE A 324 17.54 -10.82 5.42
N ILE A 325 16.52 -11.56 5.82
CA ILE A 325 16.49 -13.02 5.70
C ILE A 325 15.64 -13.41 4.51
N THR A 326 16.11 -14.37 3.71
CA THR A 326 15.32 -15.00 2.65
C THR A 326 14.29 -15.94 3.27
N PHE A 327 13.11 -15.99 2.67
CA PHE A 327 12.07 -16.92 3.07
C PHE A 327 12.08 -18.12 2.13
N SER A 328 12.74 -19.19 2.56
CA SER A 328 12.91 -20.42 1.76
C SER A 328 13.07 -21.64 2.67
N GLY A 329 13.16 -22.84 2.09
CA GLY A 329 13.48 -24.06 2.85
C GLY A 329 14.85 -24.04 3.53
N ARG A 330 15.74 -23.14 3.06
CA ARG A 330 17.08 -22.87 3.66
C ARG A 330 17.27 -21.36 3.77
N PRO A 331 16.65 -20.71 4.76
CA PRO A 331 16.75 -19.27 4.92
C PRO A 331 18.20 -18.83 5.13
N GLN A 332 18.55 -17.70 4.51
CA GLN A 332 19.89 -17.11 4.55
C GLN A 332 19.80 -15.65 4.99
N LEU A 333 20.74 -15.22 5.82
CA LEU A 333 20.96 -13.80 6.06
C LEU A 333 21.71 -13.22 4.85
N VAL A 334 21.11 -12.22 4.22
CA VAL A 334 21.69 -11.56 3.03
C VAL A 334 22.05 -10.12 3.37
N GLU A 335 23.31 -9.75 3.14
CA GLU A 335 23.78 -8.38 3.13
C GLU A 335 23.45 -7.73 1.79
N ILE A 336 22.74 -6.60 1.78
CA ILE A 336 22.33 -5.89 0.56
C ILE A 336 23.53 -5.18 -0.04
N LYS A 337 23.89 -5.52 -1.28
CA LYS A 337 25.04 -4.96 -2.02
C LYS A 337 24.59 -4.25 -3.27
N GLY A 338 25.28 -3.16 -3.62
CA GLY A 338 25.05 -2.36 -4.82
C GLY A 338 25.38 -0.89 -4.60
N SER A 339 25.83 -0.22 -5.65
CA SER A 339 26.20 1.20 -5.63
C SER A 339 24.99 2.12 -5.70
N ASP A 340 23.90 1.69 -6.34
CA ASP A 340 22.62 2.38 -6.45
C ASP A 340 21.44 1.43 -6.20
N ILE A 341 20.23 1.97 -6.13
CA ILE A 341 19.04 1.18 -5.83
C ILE A 341 18.76 0.12 -6.90
N ALA A 342 19.04 0.37 -8.16
CA ALA A 342 18.81 -0.62 -9.23
C ALA A 342 19.75 -1.83 -9.06
N GLU A 343 21.01 -1.61 -8.70
CA GLU A 343 21.95 -2.70 -8.38
C GLU A 343 21.54 -3.46 -7.13
N LYS A 344 21.11 -2.77 -6.07
CA LYS A 344 20.61 -3.41 -4.85
C LYS A 344 19.42 -4.32 -5.14
N VAL A 345 18.45 -3.85 -5.93
CA VAL A 345 17.31 -4.66 -6.37
C VAL A 345 17.76 -5.87 -7.19
N ARG A 346 18.65 -5.66 -8.17
CA ARG A 346 19.20 -6.74 -9.00
C ARG A 346 19.94 -7.78 -8.15
N TYR A 347 20.71 -7.32 -7.18
CA TYR A 347 21.41 -8.20 -6.24
C TYR A 347 20.45 -9.02 -5.39
N CYS A 348 19.47 -8.37 -4.75
CA CYS A 348 18.50 -9.04 -3.89
C CYS A 348 17.62 -10.04 -4.64
N ARG A 349 17.24 -9.75 -5.90
CA ARG A 349 16.46 -10.67 -6.75
C ARG A 349 17.14 -12.02 -6.98
N ARG A 350 18.48 -12.12 -6.88
CA ARG A 350 19.21 -13.39 -7.03
C ARG A 350 18.91 -14.37 -5.88
N TYR A 351 18.44 -13.86 -4.75
CA TYR A 351 18.07 -14.64 -3.58
C TYR A 351 16.58 -14.95 -3.50
N SER A 352 15.79 -14.51 -4.50
CA SER A 352 14.38 -14.89 -4.66
C SER A 352 14.36 -16.28 -5.30
N GLU A 353 14.48 -17.31 -4.47
CA GLU A 353 14.32 -18.68 -4.92
C GLU A 353 12.82 -18.99 -5.05
N VAL A 354 12.43 -19.58 -6.17
CA VAL A 354 11.10 -20.19 -6.34
C VAL A 354 11.10 -21.50 -5.52
N ALA A 355 11.04 -21.37 -4.22
CA ALA A 355 11.16 -22.45 -3.26
C ALA A 355 10.07 -22.34 -2.18
N ASN A 356 10.02 -23.32 -1.32
CA ASN A 356 9.06 -23.46 -0.22
C ASN A 356 9.07 -22.29 0.75
N THR A 357 7.90 -21.88 1.23
CA THR A 357 7.67 -20.83 2.24
C THR A 357 7.76 -21.38 3.67
N ASN A 358 8.99 -21.72 4.11
CA ASN A 358 9.21 -22.37 5.39
C ASN A 358 9.46 -21.36 6.53
N LEU A 359 8.38 -20.88 7.17
CA LEU A 359 8.46 -19.95 8.29
C LEU A 359 9.17 -20.55 9.52
N ALA A 360 8.96 -21.84 9.78
CA ALA A 360 9.62 -22.53 10.90
C ALA A 360 11.15 -22.58 10.72
N ALA A 361 11.64 -22.67 9.46
CA ALA A 361 13.08 -22.66 9.18
C ALA A 361 13.71 -21.29 9.54
N VAL A 362 13.01 -20.17 9.32
CA VAL A 362 13.47 -18.82 9.71
C VAL A 362 13.63 -18.73 11.23
N PHE A 363 12.60 -19.14 11.99
CA PHE A 363 12.67 -19.16 13.45
C PHE A 363 13.77 -20.07 13.97
N ASN A 364 13.90 -21.27 13.38
CA ASN A 364 14.93 -22.22 13.73
C ASN A 364 16.35 -21.72 13.43
N LEU A 365 16.56 -20.97 12.35
CA LEU A 365 17.85 -20.36 12.01
C LEU A 365 18.31 -19.44 13.15
N LEU A 366 17.45 -18.53 13.59
CA LEU A 366 17.75 -17.59 14.66
C LEU A 366 17.98 -18.31 15.99
N LEU A 367 17.07 -19.22 16.38
CA LEU A 367 17.18 -19.96 17.64
C LEU A 367 18.42 -20.84 17.70
N LYS A 368 18.70 -21.63 16.65
CA LYS A 368 19.90 -22.46 16.58
C LYS A 368 21.18 -21.65 16.68
N THR A 369 21.21 -20.47 16.07
CA THR A 369 22.37 -19.57 16.15
C THR A 369 22.54 -19.06 17.58
N ALA A 370 21.46 -18.59 18.20
CA ALA A 370 21.49 -18.12 19.59
C ALA A 370 21.98 -19.21 20.56
N VAL A 371 21.42 -20.40 20.46
CA VAL A 371 21.80 -21.54 21.32
C VAL A 371 23.25 -21.97 21.06
N LYS A 372 23.64 -22.10 19.79
CA LYS A 372 25.00 -22.58 19.43
C LYS A 372 26.10 -21.70 19.97
N TYR A 373 25.89 -20.38 19.95
CA TYR A 373 26.88 -19.38 20.38
C TYR A 373 26.60 -18.81 21.77
N ASN A 374 25.61 -19.39 22.49
CA ASN A 374 25.17 -18.93 23.82
C ASN A 374 24.95 -17.39 23.86
N LEU A 375 24.24 -16.87 22.87
CA LEU A 375 23.99 -15.44 22.75
C LEU A 375 22.95 -15.00 23.80
N PRO A 376 23.11 -13.82 24.42
CA PRO A 376 22.06 -13.26 25.25
C PRO A 376 20.84 -12.83 24.40
N GLN A 377 19.68 -12.70 25.04
CA GLN A 377 18.41 -12.34 24.37
C GLN A 377 18.51 -11.04 23.54
N GLU A 378 19.29 -10.08 24.02
CA GLU A 378 19.48 -8.76 23.40
C GLU A 378 20.25 -8.80 22.06
N GLU A 379 20.91 -9.94 21.77
CA GLU A 379 21.59 -10.16 20.49
C GLU A 379 20.61 -10.63 19.40
N LEU A 380 19.47 -11.20 19.77
CA LEU A 380 18.43 -11.58 18.82
C LEU A 380 17.69 -10.31 18.31
N PRO A 381 17.11 -10.35 17.10
CA PRO A 381 16.24 -9.28 16.66
C PRO A 381 15.06 -9.14 17.63
N LYS A 382 14.72 -7.92 18.01
CA LYS A 382 13.54 -7.62 18.83
C LYS A 382 12.25 -7.91 18.07
N ARG A 383 12.26 -7.64 16.74
CA ARG A 383 11.10 -7.75 15.86
C ARG A 383 11.47 -8.33 14.51
N LEU A 384 10.58 -9.16 13.95
CA LEU A 384 10.67 -9.68 12.58
C LEU A 384 9.51 -9.14 11.74
N TYR A 385 9.81 -8.52 10.60
CA TYR A 385 8.84 -8.14 9.59
C TYR A 385 8.76 -9.24 8.53
N ILE A 386 7.73 -10.06 8.55
CA ILE A 386 7.50 -11.16 7.61
C ILE A 386 6.65 -10.64 6.46
N ILE A 387 7.28 -10.35 5.33
CA ILE A 387 6.66 -9.73 4.15
C ILE A 387 6.37 -10.81 3.13
N SER A 388 5.10 -11.23 3.02
CA SER A 388 4.65 -12.42 2.27
C SER A 388 3.20 -12.26 1.79
N ASP A 389 2.71 -13.22 1.00
CA ASP A 389 1.29 -13.42 0.68
C ASP A 389 0.56 -14.30 1.72
N MET A 390 1.24 -14.68 2.79
CA MET A 390 0.76 -15.48 3.94
C MET A 390 0.44 -16.95 3.62
N GLU A 391 0.87 -17.49 2.47
CA GLU A 391 0.70 -18.89 2.09
C GLU A 391 1.91 -19.73 2.56
N PHE A 392 1.99 -19.95 3.87
CA PHE A 392 3.11 -20.69 4.48
C PHE A 392 3.01 -22.20 4.25
N ASP A 393 4.17 -22.86 4.17
CA ASP A 393 4.26 -24.32 4.04
C ASP A 393 3.94 -25.03 5.36
N GLU A 394 3.45 -26.28 5.27
CA GLU A 394 3.38 -27.19 6.40
C GLU A 394 4.80 -27.56 6.83
N CYS A 395 5.18 -27.10 8.01
CA CYS A 395 6.55 -27.23 8.50
C CYS A 395 6.63 -27.82 9.91
N VAL A 396 5.53 -28.37 10.42
CA VAL A 396 5.39 -28.73 11.82
C VAL A 396 5.11 -30.22 11.97
N GLU A 397 5.90 -30.91 12.80
CA GLU A 397 5.71 -32.32 13.14
C GLU A 397 4.38 -32.61 13.85
N ASN A 398 3.70 -31.60 14.42
CA ASN A 398 2.36 -31.66 15.01
C ASN A 398 1.36 -30.87 14.15
N SER A 399 0.55 -31.55 13.40
CA SER A 399 -0.42 -31.05 12.45
C SER A 399 -1.54 -30.13 13.00
N GLY A 400 -1.57 -29.87 14.31
CA GLY A 400 -2.61 -29.07 14.95
C GLY A 400 -2.17 -27.71 15.49
N ALA A 401 -0.88 -27.36 15.43
CA ALA A 401 -0.36 -26.08 15.91
C ALA A 401 0.09 -25.20 14.76
N THR A 402 -0.13 -23.88 14.86
CA THR A 402 0.39 -22.94 13.86
C THR A 402 1.92 -22.86 13.92
N ASN A 403 2.53 -22.40 12.83
CA ASN A 403 3.98 -22.15 12.77
C ASN A 403 4.44 -21.18 13.89
N PHE A 404 3.61 -20.20 14.23
CA PHE A 404 3.88 -19.22 15.28
C PHE A 404 3.86 -19.85 16.68
N GLU A 405 2.80 -20.59 17.03
CA GLU A 405 2.67 -21.25 18.34
C GLU A 405 3.81 -22.23 18.59
N ASN A 406 4.19 -22.98 17.56
CA ASN A 406 5.28 -23.94 17.63
C ASN A 406 6.64 -23.24 17.82
N ALA A 407 6.89 -22.13 17.13
CA ALA A 407 8.10 -21.33 17.31
C ALA A 407 8.18 -20.79 18.74
N ARG A 408 7.09 -20.22 19.27
CA ARG A 408 7.02 -19.67 20.64
C ARG A 408 7.38 -20.75 21.68
N ARG A 409 6.83 -21.95 21.53
CA ARG A 409 7.15 -23.07 22.42
C ARG A 409 8.63 -23.45 22.35
N LYS A 410 9.19 -23.61 21.13
CA LYS A 410 10.60 -24.01 20.94
C LYS A 410 11.58 -22.96 21.51
N TYR A 411 11.27 -21.67 21.41
CA TYR A 411 12.08 -20.61 22.01
C TYR A 411 12.04 -20.70 23.54
N ALA A 412 10.84 -20.82 24.14
CA ALA A 412 10.68 -20.95 25.58
C ALA A 412 11.41 -22.19 26.15
N GLU A 413 11.36 -23.34 25.46
CA GLU A 413 12.10 -24.56 25.84
C GLU A 413 13.62 -24.37 25.91
N LYS A 414 14.15 -23.38 25.17
CA LYS A 414 15.58 -23.02 25.15
C LYS A 414 15.93 -21.82 26.01
N GLY A 415 14.96 -21.26 26.73
CA GLY A 415 15.15 -20.12 27.61
C GLY A 415 15.18 -18.77 26.86
N TYR A 416 14.70 -18.73 25.61
CA TYR A 416 14.59 -17.52 24.81
C TYR A 416 13.15 -17.06 24.64
N THR A 417 12.97 -15.77 24.40
CA THR A 417 11.69 -15.20 23.98
C THR A 417 11.69 -15.06 22.46
N LEU A 418 10.61 -15.50 21.82
CA LEU A 418 10.43 -15.30 20.39
C LEU A 418 10.36 -13.79 20.10
N PRO A 419 11.04 -13.28 19.05
CA PRO A 419 10.87 -11.91 18.59
C PRO A 419 9.40 -11.54 18.36
N GLU A 420 9.06 -10.25 18.52
CA GLU A 420 7.77 -9.75 18.05
C GLU A 420 7.63 -9.99 16.54
N ILE A 421 6.45 -10.39 16.09
CA ILE A 421 6.22 -10.73 14.69
C ILE A 421 5.25 -9.73 14.07
N VAL A 422 5.64 -9.18 12.93
CA VAL A 422 4.74 -8.39 12.08
C VAL A 422 4.49 -9.17 10.79
N PHE A 423 3.31 -9.73 10.67
CA PHE A 423 2.86 -10.34 9.43
C PHE A 423 2.40 -9.23 8.49
N TRP A 424 3.17 -9.02 7.43
CA TRP A 424 2.91 -7.98 6.43
C TRP A 424 2.43 -8.60 5.13
N ASN A 425 1.11 -8.56 4.92
CA ASN A 425 0.46 -9.12 3.75
C ASN A 425 0.56 -8.17 2.55
N VAL A 426 1.20 -8.61 1.47
CA VAL A 426 1.37 -7.81 0.24
C VAL A 426 0.46 -8.25 -0.91
N GLU A 427 -0.11 -9.47 -0.82
CA GLU A 427 -1.07 -10.03 -1.77
C GLU A 427 -1.93 -11.08 -1.06
N SER A 428 -3.21 -10.80 -0.80
CA SER A 428 -4.11 -11.72 -0.12
C SER A 428 -4.97 -12.47 -1.14
N ARG A 429 -4.71 -13.78 -1.27
CA ARG A 429 -5.49 -14.66 -2.13
C ARG A 429 -6.60 -15.36 -1.37
N ASN A 430 -6.33 -15.76 -0.14
CA ASN A 430 -7.23 -16.47 0.75
C ASN A 430 -7.63 -15.64 1.98
N VAL A 431 -8.57 -16.12 2.76
CA VAL A 431 -9.11 -15.40 3.94
C VAL A 431 -8.44 -15.78 5.26
N GLN A 432 -7.54 -16.79 5.25
CA GLN A 432 -6.89 -17.29 6.46
C GLN A 432 -6.02 -16.24 7.15
N GLN A 433 -5.82 -16.43 8.45
CA GLN A 433 -5.06 -15.55 9.33
C GLN A 433 -3.98 -16.35 10.10
N PRO A 434 -2.76 -15.83 10.21
CA PRO A 434 -1.65 -16.54 10.88
C PRO A 434 -1.83 -16.65 12.39
N VAL A 435 -2.64 -15.79 12.99
CA VAL A 435 -2.91 -15.72 14.43
C VAL A 435 -4.36 -15.30 14.72
N THR A 436 -4.82 -15.52 15.94
CA THR A 436 -6.08 -14.97 16.44
C THR A 436 -5.88 -13.56 17.03
N MET A 437 -6.99 -12.83 17.25
CA MET A 437 -6.94 -11.53 17.93
C MET A 437 -6.38 -11.68 19.35
N ASN A 438 -5.78 -10.60 19.86
CA ASN A 438 -5.17 -10.54 21.19
C ASN A 438 -3.90 -11.40 21.36
N GLU A 439 -3.29 -11.90 20.29
CA GLU A 439 -2.00 -12.58 20.39
C GLU A 439 -0.90 -11.57 20.71
N ASN A 440 -0.28 -11.72 21.88
CA ASN A 440 0.77 -10.82 22.34
C ASN A 440 2.03 -10.92 21.48
N GLY A 441 2.62 -9.78 21.15
CA GLY A 441 3.86 -9.72 20.36
C GLY A 441 3.63 -9.95 18.86
N VAL A 442 2.38 -9.86 18.38
CA VAL A 442 2.07 -10.00 16.95
C VAL A 442 1.28 -8.81 16.45
N ALA A 443 1.63 -8.36 15.24
CA ALA A 443 0.87 -7.35 14.50
C ALA A 443 0.54 -7.88 13.10
N LEU A 444 -0.62 -7.48 12.59
CA LEU A 444 -1.09 -7.81 11.24
C LEU A 444 -1.26 -6.53 10.45
N VAL A 445 -0.57 -6.43 9.32
CA VAL A 445 -0.65 -5.26 8.42
C VAL A 445 -0.72 -5.70 6.96
N SER A 446 -1.18 -4.82 6.07
CA SER A 446 -1.24 -5.12 4.65
C SER A 446 -0.95 -3.90 3.77
N GLY A 447 -0.47 -4.15 2.55
CA GLY A 447 -0.23 -3.14 1.54
C GLY A 447 1.23 -2.76 1.32
N CYS A 448 1.47 -1.67 0.61
CA CYS A 448 2.81 -1.26 0.17
C CYS A 448 3.30 0.06 0.79
N SER A 449 2.57 0.62 1.77
CA SER A 449 2.94 1.89 2.40
C SER A 449 4.05 1.71 3.43
N PRO A 450 5.22 2.36 3.28
CA PRO A 450 6.31 2.25 4.25
C PRO A 450 6.00 2.93 5.59
N ARG A 451 4.97 3.77 5.65
CA ARG A 451 4.50 4.43 6.87
C ARG A 451 4.09 3.41 7.95
N LEU A 452 3.65 2.22 7.53
CA LEU A 452 3.33 1.15 8.45
C LEU A 452 4.51 0.74 9.35
N PHE A 453 5.78 0.91 8.92
CA PHE A 453 6.94 0.66 9.79
C PHE A 453 6.93 1.56 11.03
N SER A 454 6.69 2.86 10.86
CA SER A 454 6.64 3.78 12.00
C SER A 454 5.43 3.52 12.90
N MET A 455 4.28 3.16 12.31
CA MET A 455 3.06 2.83 13.07
C MET A 455 3.24 1.56 13.91
N VAL A 456 3.94 0.55 13.34
CA VAL A 456 4.31 -0.67 14.10
C VAL A 456 5.26 -0.33 15.24
N ALA A 457 6.26 0.47 14.96
CA ALA A 457 7.30 0.81 15.92
C ALA A 457 6.79 1.63 17.10
N SER A 458 5.87 2.58 16.85
CA SER A 458 5.25 3.40 17.89
C SER A 458 4.21 2.65 18.75
N GLY A 459 3.87 1.40 18.38
CA GLY A 459 2.80 0.64 19.03
C GLY A 459 1.40 1.19 18.71
N GLU A 460 1.29 2.07 17.68
CA GLU A 460 0.04 2.68 17.23
C GLU A 460 -0.80 1.74 16.35
N LEU A 461 -0.33 0.54 16.08
CA LEU A 461 -1.05 -0.49 15.35
C LEU A 461 -2.20 -1.14 16.12
N ASN A 462 -2.85 -0.38 16.95
CA ASN A 462 -4.20 -0.75 17.32
C ASN A 462 -5.11 -0.29 16.18
N PRO A 463 -5.79 -1.19 15.43
CA PRO A 463 -6.72 -0.81 14.36
C PRO A 463 -7.75 0.20 14.86
N TYR A 464 -8.17 0.09 16.11
CA TYR A 464 -9.05 1.04 16.77
C TYR A 464 -8.43 2.42 16.91
N LYS A 465 -7.15 2.54 17.25
CA LYS A 465 -6.47 3.84 17.38
C LYS A 465 -6.14 4.46 16.02
N THR A 466 -5.59 3.67 15.11
CA THR A 466 -5.22 4.12 13.76
C THR A 466 -6.45 4.60 12.98
N CYS A 467 -7.56 3.87 13.09
CA CYS A 467 -8.81 4.27 12.46
C CYS A 467 -9.57 5.37 13.25
N LEU A 468 -9.27 5.61 14.54
CA LEU A 468 -9.87 6.69 15.32
C LEU A 468 -9.39 8.09 14.89
N LEU A 469 -8.18 8.20 14.34
CA LEU A 469 -7.67 9.46 13.77
C LEU A 469 -8.55 9.98 12.61
N TYR A 470 -9.26 9.10 11.91
CA TYR A 470 -10.16 9.44 10.79
C TYR A 470 -11.57 9.87 11.22
N THR A 471 -11.87 9.98 12.50
CA THR A 471 -13.22 10.36 13.00
C THR A 471 -13.29 11.66 13.75
N SER A 472 -12.16 12.18 14.21
CA SER A 472 -12.10 13.56 14.65
C SER A 472 -11.88 14.41 13.42
N PRO A 473 -12.74 15.43 13.15
CA PRO A 473 -12.32 16.51 12.28
C PRO A 473 -11.05 17.07 12.93
N SER A 474 -9.89 16.79 12.34
CA SER A 474 -8.70 17.54 12.67
C SER A 474 -9.05 18.99 12.37
N PRO A 475 -8.97 19.92 13.34
CA PRO A 475 -8.96 21.31 13.00
C PRO A 475 -7.67 21.52 12.20
N ARG A 476 -7.81 21.56 10.89
CA ARG A 476 -6.76 22.05 10.01
C ARG A 476 -7.04 23.50 9.82
N ASP A 477 -6.33 24.31 10.60
CA ASP A 477 -6.05 25.69 10.28
C ASP A 477 -5.21 25.78 9.00
#